data_1f34a4a9cf82e54419fc6dd57a343a34
#
_entry.id   1f34a4a9cf82e54419fc6dd57a343a34
#
_cell.length_a   1.000
_cell.length_b   1.000
_cell.length_c   1.000
_cell.angle_alpha   90.00
_cell.angle_beta   90.00
_cell.angle_gamma   90.00
#
_symmetry.space_group_name_H-M   'P 1'
#
loop_
_entity.id
_entity.type
_entity.pdbx_description
1 polymer ?
#
loop_
_entity_poly.entity_id
_entity_poly.type
_entity_poly.pdbx_seq_one_letter_code
_entity_poly.pdbx_strand_id
1 'polypeptide(L)'
;MKRHSVWGLTGGIGSGKSTVARCLAQHGLTVVDADEAARALTLKGGLAIDAIRSSFGDSAIGAEGAMDRAYMREKIFTDASAKQQLEAIIHPLVQVQMAKAIDDAPTDIVVCDVPLLAESVYWRARCERIWVVDCLPSTQVARVKARNGLSTAQVETIMAQQVSRAARLAIADTVLYNDQITIAELSTQVDDHLHQLDI
;
A
#
# COMPACT_ATOMS: atom_id res chain seq x y z
N MET A 1 0.59 23.89 -13.51
CA MET A 1 0.80 22.62 -12.78
C MET A 1 1.12 21.55 -13.82
N LYS A 2 2.19 20.81 -13.66
CA LYS A 2 2.51 19.66 -14.50
C LYS A 2 1.44 18.59 -14.26
N ARG A 3 0.84 18.05 -15.31
CA ARG A 3 -0.15 16.98 -15.17
C ARG A 3 0.62 15.65 -15.21
N HIS A 4 0.76 15.02 -14.07
CA HIS A 4 1.38 13.69 -13.99
C HIS A 4 0.38 12.61 -14.40
N SER A 5 0.84 11.60 -15.11
CA SER A 5 0.12 10.33 -15.26
C SER A 5 0.25 9.53 -13.96
N VAL A 6 -0.86 9.27 -13.29
CA VAL A 6 -0.88 8.57 -12.00
C VAL A 6 -1.21 7.10 -12.24
N TRP A 7 -0.29 6.22 -11.85
CA TRP A 7 -0.48 4.78 -11.93
C TRP A 7 -0.66 4.20 -10.53
N GLY A 8 -1.61 3.31 -10.39
CA GLY A 8 -1.83 2.57 -9.15
C GLY A 8 -1.09 1.24 -9.18
N LEU A 9 -0.35 0.93 -8.12
CA LEU A 9 0.26 -0.38 -7.90
C LEU A 9 -0.39 -1.02 -6.69
N THR A 10 -0.95 -2.23 -6.89
CA THR A 10 -1.58 -3.00 -5.81
C THR A 10 -1.30 -4.49 -5.94
N GLY A 11 -1.71 -5.25 -4.94
CA GLY A 11 -1.53 -6.69 -4.91
C GLY A 11 -1.88 -7.28 -3.56
N GLY A 12 -2.23 -8.55 -3.50
CA GLY A 12 -2.50 -9.23 -2.24
C GLY A 12 -1.27 -9.32 -1.34
N ILE A 13 -1.49 -9.53 -0.05
CA ILE A 13 -0.38 -9.74 0.88
C ILE A 13 0.54 -10.86 0.35
N GLY A 14 1.86 -10.65 0.35
CA GLY A 14 2.83 -11.64 -0.14
C GLY A 14 2.92 -11.79 -1.66
N SER A 15 2.21 -10.98 -2.46
CA SER A 15 2.28 -11.05 -3.93
C SER A 15 3.62 -10.61 -4.53
N GLY A 16 4.41 -9.79 -3.81
CA GLY A 16 5.66 -9.24 -4.32
C GLY A 16 5.56 -7.80 -4.81
N LYS A 17 4.49 -7.09 -4.48
CA LYS A 17 4.25 -5.69 -4.82
C LYS A 17 5.47 -4.77 -4.59
N SER A 18 6.12 -4.88 -3.43
CA SER A 18 7.32 -4.07 -3.10
C SER A 18 8.52 -4.36 -4.02
N THR A 19 8.61 -5.55 -4.61
CA THR A 19 9.64 -5.87 -5.60
C THR A 19 9.35 -5.12 -6.90
N VAL A 20 8.10 -5.15 -7.37
CA VAL A 20 7.67 -4.40 -8.55
C VAL A 20 7.84 -2.89 -8.35
N ALA A 21 7.43 -2.35 -7.19
CA ALA A 21 7.63 -0.94 -6.85
C ALA A 21 9.10 -0.52 -7.00
N ARG A 22 10.02 -1.37 -6.53
CA ARG A 22 11.46 -1.14 -6.65
C ARG A 22 11.95 -1.23 -8.10
N CYS A 23 11.46 -2.18 -8.90
CA CYS A 23 11.78 -2.27 -10.33
C CYS A 23 11.33 -0.99 -11.05
N LEU A 24 10.09 -0.53 -10.82
CA LEU A 24 9.58 0.70 -11.44
C LEU A 24 10.42 1.93 -11.06
N ALA A 25 10.86 2.03 -9.80
CA ALA A 25 11.76 3.09 -9.37
C ALA A 25 13.15 3.01 -10.04
N GLN A 26 13.67 1.81 -10.30
CA GLN A 26 14.93 1.61 -11.04
C GLN A 26 14.84 2.05 -12.50
N HIS A 27 13.65 2.02 -13.09
CA HIS A 27 13.36 2.59 -14.41
C HIS A 27 13.11 4.12 -14.39
N GLY A 28 13.37 4.76 -13.25
CA GLY A 28 13.27 6.21 -13.12
C GLY A 28 11.86 6.74 -12.87
N LEU A 29 10.87 5.88 -12.62
CA LEU A 29 9.54 6.34 -12.23
C LEU A 29 9.52 6.75 -10.75
N THR A 30 8.81 7.83 -10.44
CA THR A 30 8.58 8.21 -9.04
C THR A 30 7.57 7.25 -8.41
N VAL A 31 7.93 6.63 -7.29
CA VAL A 31 7.02 5.78 -6.51
C VAL A 31 6.67 6.49 -5.21
N VAL A 32 5.36 6.63 -4.94
CA VAL A 32 4.81 7.21 -3.71
C VAL A 32 4.09 6.10 -2.94
N ASP A 33 4.56 5.79 -1.74
CA ASP A 33 4.06 4.68 -0.91
C ASP A 33 3.08 5.19 0.15
N ALA A 34 1.83 4.69 0.11
CA ALA A 34 0.77 5.07 1.05
C ALA A 34 1.07 4.60 2.49
N ASP A 35 1.73 3.45 2.67
CA ASP A 35 2.12 2.96 3.99
C ASP A 35 3.23 3.83 4.59
N GLU A 36 4.18 4.30 3.77
CA GLU A 36 5.22 5.22 4.20
C GLU A 36 4.62 6.58 4.58
N ALA A 37 3.70 7.11 3.78
CA ALA A 37 2.96 8.32 4.10
C ALA A 37 2.20 8.18 5.43
N ALA A 38 1.46 7.08 5.63
CA ALA A 38 0.76 6.80 6.88
C ALA A 38 1.72 6.70 8.09
N ARG A 39 2.90 6.11 7.87
CA ARG A 39 3.93 6.05 8.92
C ARG A 39 4.44 7.42 9.31
N ALA A 40 4.76 8.27 8.35
CA ALA A 40 5.25 9.62 8.59
C ALA A 40 4.26 10.45 9.42
N LEU A 41 2.96 10.32 9.15
CA LEU A 41 1.90 11.00 9.88
C LEU A 41 1.81 10.63 11.37
N THR A 42 2.28 9.43 11.74
CA THR A 42 2.20 8.88 13.11
C THR A 42 3.53 8.92 13.86
N LEU A 43 4.60 9.44 13.26
CA LEU A 43 5.86 9.70 13.94
C LEU A 43 5.76 10.95 14.84
N LYS A 44 6.81 11.19 15.65
CA LYS A 44 6.95 12.40 16.43
C LYS A 44 6.81 13.65 15.55
N GLY A 45 5.87 14.53 15.91
CA GLY A 45 5.56 15.74 15.14
C GLY A 45 4.76 15.48 13.84
N GLY A 46 4.33 14.25 13.60
CA GLY A 46 3.46 13.92 12.47
C GLY A 46 2.07 14.54 12.60
N LEU A 47 1.46 14.87 11.46
CA LEU A 47 0.21 15.63 11.42
C LEU A 47 -1.00 14.90 12.06
N ALA A 48 -0.94 13.58 12.24
CA ALA A 48 -2.01 12.83 12.89
C ALA A 48 -1.92 12.80 14.43
N ILE A 49 -0.78 13.19 15.03
CA ILE A 49 -0.50 12.99 16.45
C ILE A 49 -1.53 13.68 17.34
N ASP A 50 -1.84 14.94 17.09
CA ASP A 50 -2.77 15.71 17.93
C ASP A 50 -4.21 15.18 17.83
N ALA A 51 -4.65 14.79 16.63
CA ALA A 51 -5.96 14.19 16.42
C ALA A 51 -6.06 12.79 17.07
N ILE A 52 -4.99 11.98 16.99
CA ILE A 52 -4.93 10.66 17.67
C ILE A 52 -5.00 10.84 19.19
N ARG A 53 -4.21 11.77 19.75
CA ARG A 53 -4.24 12.06 21.19
C ARG A 53 -5.62 12.53 21.64
N SER A 54 -6.25 13.41 20.88
CA SER A 54 -7.59 13.92 21.21
C SER A 54 -8.66 12.82 21.18
N SER A 55 -8.53 11.85 20.27
CA SER A 55 -9.52 10.78 20.08
C SER A 55 -9.30 9.56 20.97
N PHE A 56 -8.05 9.24 21.30
CA PHE A 56 -7.68 7.99 22.00
C PHE A 56 -6.99 8.21 23.34
N GLY A 57 -6.73 9.48 23.72
CA GLY A 57 -6.05 9.84 24.96
C GLY A 57 -4.52 9.75 24.87
N ASP A 58 -3.87 10.18 25.97
CA ASP A 58 -2.40 10.21 26.05
C ASP A 58 -1.74 8.83 25.94
N SER A 59 -2.43 7.76 26.35
CA SER A 59 -1.94 6.38 26.23
C SER A 59 -1.72 5.94 24.78
N ALA A 60 -2.34 6.63 23.80
CA ALA A 60 -2.12 6.37 22.38
C ALA A 60 -0.82 6.97 21.85
N ILE A 61 -0.12 7.77 22.66
CA ILE A 61 1.12 8.45 22.31
C ILE A 61 2.24 7.94 23.23
N GLY A 62 3.28 7.37 22.62
CA GLY A 62 4.45 6.89 23.36
C GLY A 62 5.30 8.04 23.91
N ALA A 63 6.23 7.73 24.79
CA ALA A 63 7.12 8.67 25.45
C ALA A 63 7.93 9.56 24.48
N GLU A 64 8.23 9.01 23.28
CA GLU A 64 8.94 9.73 22.21
C GLU A 64 8.04 10.71 21.42
N GLY A 65 6.75 10.80 21.74
CA GLY A 65 5.79 11.69 21.07
C GLY A 65 5.30 11.18 19.70
N ALA A 66 5.54 9.92 19.37
CA ALA A 66 4.94 9.21 18.24
C ALA A 66 3.72 8.39 18.70
N MET A 67 2.88 7.97 17.76
CA MET A 67 1.78 7.05 18.07
C MET A 67 2.32 5.73 18.64
N ASP A 68 1.81 5.28 19.78
CA ASP A 68 2.08 3.95 20.32
C ASP A 68 1.38 2.88 19.47
N ARG A 69 2.17 2.24 18.61
CA ARG A 69 1.67 1.23 17.67
C ARG A 69 1.20 -0.04 18.36
N ALA A 70 1.79 -0.40 19.49
CA ALA A 70 1.40 -1.60 20.23
C ALA A 70 0.03 -1.38 20.88
N TYR A 71 -0.12 -0.26 21.61
CA TYR A 71 -1.39 0.15 22.20
C TYR A 71 -2.50 0.28 21.14
N MET A 72 -2.24 0.99 20.06
CA MET A 72 -3.23 1.18 19.00
C MET A 72 -3.62 -0.12 18.30
N ARG A 73 -2.66 -1.04 18.05
CA ARG A 73 -2.96 -2.35 17.48
C ARG A 73 -3.91 -3.15 18.36
N GLU A 74 -3.65 -3.20 19.68
CA GLU A 74 -4.53 -3.87 20.63
C GLU A 74 -5.92 -3.24 20.66
N LYS A 75 -5.97 -1.90 20.67
CA LYS A 75 -7.21 -1.13 20.71
C LYS A 75 -8.09 -1.41 19.48
N ILE A 76 -7.53 -1.32 18.26
CA ILE A 76 -8.29 -1.55 17.02
C ILE A 76 -8.61 -3.03 16.77
N PHE A 77 -7.86 -3.94 17.38
CA PHE A 77 -8.15 -5.37 17.29
C PHE A 77 -9.39 -5.76 18.10
N THR A 78 -9.61 -5.12 19.24
CA THR A 78 -10.72 -5.40 20.16
C THR A 78 -11.94 -4.51 19.93
N ASP A 79 -11.78 -3.37 19.24
CA ASP A 79 -12.82 -2.37 19.05
C ASP A 79 -12.87 -1.89 17.58
N ALA A 80 -13.90 -2.37 16.86
CA ALA A 80 -14.11 -1.98 15.46
C ALA A 80 -14.40 -0.47 15.28
N SER A 81 -15.01 0.19 16.30
CA SER A 81 -15.25 1.64 16.25
C SER A 81 -13.93 2.42 16.38
N ALA A 82 -13.00 1.94 17.20
CA ALA A 82 -11.67 2.52 17.30
C ALA A 82 -10.89 2.40 15.98
N LYS A 83 -11.03 1.29 15.26
CA LYS A 83 -10.46 1.13 13.92
C LYS A 83 -10.99 2.18 12.96
N GLN A 84 -12.31 2.32 12.85
CA GLN A 84 -12.96 3.32 11.98
C GLN A 84 -12.54 4.75 12.34
N GLN A 85 -12.44 5.05 13.63
CA GLN A 85 -12.02 6.37 14.11
C GLN A 85 -10.56 6.68 13.75
N LEU A 86 -9.65 5.72 13.89
CA LEU A 86 -8.26 5.88 13.48
C LEU A 86 -8.13 6.05 11.96
N GLU A 87 -8.84 5.26 11.19
CA GLU A 87 -8.89 5.36 9.73
C GLU A 87 -9.45 6.71 9.27
N ALA A 88 -10.50 7.23 9.92
CA ALA A 88 -11.06 8.54 9.64
C ALA A 88 -10.07 9.70 9.88
N ILE A 89 -9.13 9.54 10.81
CA ILE A 89 -8.05 10.51 11.05
C ILE A 89 -6.96 10.36 9.99
N ILE A 90 -6.51 9.14 9.72
CA ILE A 90 -5.31 8.90 8.92
C ILE A 90 -5.58 9.03 7.42
N HIS A 91 -6.69 8.49 6.90
CA HIS A 91 -6.93 8.42 5.46
C HIS A 91 -6.93 9.79 4.77
N PRO A 92 -7.62 10.83 5.27
CA PRO A 92 -7.59 12.15 4.64
C PRO A 92 -6.17 12.75 4.60
N LEU A 93 -5.40 12.56 5.67
CA LEU A 93 -4.03 13.08 5.77
C LEU A 93 -3.08 12.35 4.80
N VAL A 94 -3.22 11.02 4.65
CA VAL A 94 -2.49 10.24 3.65
C VAL A 94 -2.82 10.75 2.24
N GLN A 95 -4.11 10.98 1.95
CA GLN A 95 -4.52 11.50 0.64
C GLN A 95 -3.88 12.84 0.32
N VAL A 96 -3.86 13.77 1.28
CA VAL A 96 -3.22 15.08 1.13
C VAL A 96 -1.71 14.95 0.94
N GLN A 97 -1.05 14.12 1.76
CA GLN A 97 0.39 13.93 1.68
C GLN A 97 0.82 13.27 0.35
N MET A 98 0.09 12.25 -0.08
CA MET A 98 0.36 11.61 -1.38
C MET A 98 0.05 12.54 -2.55
N ALA A 99 -1.04 13.33 -2.51
CA ALA A 99 -1.34 14.30 -3.54
C ALA A 99 -0.21 15.32 -3.69
N LYS A 100 0.32 15.83 -2.56
CA LYS A 100 1.49 16.72 -2.57
C LYS A 100 2.72 16.02 -3.17
N ALA A 101 3.00 14.78 -2.79
CA ALA A 101 4.13 14.04 -3.33
C ALA A 101 4.00 13.76 -4.85
N ILE A 102 2.78 13.57 -5.35
CA ILE A 102 2.49 13.46 -6.77
C ILE A 102 2.77 14.79 -7.47
N ASP A 103 2.27 15.91 -6.92
CA ASP A 103 2.45 17.24 -7.50
C ASP A 103 3.92 17.68 -7.53
N ASP A 104 4.71 17.29 -6.52
CA ASP A 104 6.14 17.59 -6.39
C ASP A 104 7.05 16.60 -7.17
N ALA A 105 6.49 15.56 -7.80
CA ALA A 105 7.27 14.53 -8.47
C ALA A 105 8.07 15.07 -9.66
N PRO A 106 9.33 14.65 -9.83
CA PRO A 106 10.16 15.10 -10.96
C PRO A 106 9.80 14.42 -12.29
N THR A 107 9.13 13.27 -12.25
CA THR A 107 8.84 12.42 -13.41
C THR A 107 7.42 12.66 -13.95
N ASP A 108 7.19 12.36 -15.22
CA ASP A 108 5.85 12.49 -15.83
C ASP A 108 4.88 11.41 -15.34
N ILE A 109 5.41 10.25 -14.96
CA ILE A 109 4.64 9.13 -14.43
C ILE A 109 4.95 8.99 -12.94
N VAL A 110 3.89 8.91 -12.13
CA VAL A 110 3.98 8.68 -10.68
C VAL A 110 3.21 7.42 -10.33
N VAL A 111 3.90 6.48 -9.72
CA VAL A 111 3.33 5.21 -9.26
C VAL A 111 2.89 5.36 -7.80
N CYS A 112 1.60 5.22 -7.55
CA CYS A 112 1.03 5.19 -6.19
C CYS A 112 0.98 3.74 -5.70
N ASP A 113 1.89 3.38 -4.80
CA ASP A 113 1.88 2.07 -4.13
C ASP A 113 0.85 2.08 -3.01
N VAL A 114 -0.33 1.51 -3.30
CA VAL A 114 -1.48 1.48 -2.38
C VAL A 114 -1.95 0.04 -2.17
N PRO A 115 -1.69 -0.57 -0.99
CA PRO A 115 -2.05 -1.96 -0.73
C PRO A 115 -3.54 -2.27 -0.90
N LEU A 116 -4.41 -1.35 -0.44
CA LEU A 116 -5.87 -1.47 -0.50
C LEU A 116 -6.49 -0.60 -1.62
N LEU A 117 -5.79 -0.50 -2.76
CA LEU A 117 -6.25 0.30 -3.90
C LEU A 117 -7.59 -0.22 -4.43
N ALA A 118 -7.73 -1.54 -4.50
CA ALA A 118 -8.95 -2.16 -5.03
C ALA A 118 -10.20 -1.87 -4.18
N GLU A 119 -10.03 -1.66 -2.89
CA GLU A 119 -11.07 -1.27 -1.92
C GLU A 119 -11.39 0.23 -1.98
N SER A 120 -10.44 1.05 -2.45
CA SER A 120 -10.52 2.50 -2.40
C SER A 120 -11.13 3.10 -3.66
N VAL A 121 -12.36 3.60 -3.58
CA VAL A 121 -12.98 4.38 -4.68
C VAL A 121 -12.13 5.61 -5.01
N TYR A 122 -11.57 6.27 -4.00
CA TYR A 122 -10.73 7.46 -4.16
C TYR A 122 -9.51 7.18 -5.03
N TRP A 123 -8.73 6.13 -4.72
CA TRP A 123 -7.51 5.83 -5.46
C TRP A 123 -7.81 5.28 -6.86
N ARG A 124 -8.84 4.42 -7.01
CA ARG A 124 -9.25 3.93 -8.34
C ARG A 124 -9.63 5.06 -9.30
N ALA A 125 -10.33 6.08 -8.79
CA ALA A 125 -10.75 7.22 -9.62
C ALA A 125 -9.58 8.15 -10.02
N ARG A 126 -8.45 8.10 -9.31
CA ARG A 126 -7.27 8.94 -9.58
C ARG A 126 -6.23 8.27 -10.47
N CYS A 127 -6.24 6.95 -10.55
CA CYS A 127 -5.27 6.23 -11.35
C CYS A 127 -5.73 6.13 -12.80
N GLU A 128 -4.87 6.54 -13.74
CA GLU A 128 -5.07 6.37 -15.18
C GLU A 128 -4.79 4.92 -15.61
N ARG A 129 -3.93 4.21 -14.85
CA ARG A 129 -3.63 2.79 -15.02
C ARG A 129 -3.50 2.12 -13.67
N ILE A 130 -3.90 0.86 -13.59
CA ILE A 130 -3.78 0.04 -12.38
C ILE A 130 -2.97 -1.21 -12.72
N TRP A 131 -1.83 -1.36 -12.06
CA TRP A 131 -0.99 -2.54 -12.12
C TRP A 131 -1.26 -3.42 -10.91
N VAL A 132 -1.56 -4.69 -11.15
CA VAL A 132 -1.82 -5.67 -10.11
C VAL A 132 -0.73 -6.72 -10.11
N VAL A 133 -0.05 -6.88 -8.97
CA VAL A 133 0.88 -7.99 -8.75
C VAL A 133 0.11 -9.15 -8.16
N ASP A 134 0.07 -10.25 -8.90
CA ASP A 134 -0.74 -11.42 -8.57
C ASP A 134 0.11 -12.67 -8.36
N CYS A 135 -0.34 -13.55 -7.50
CA CYS A 135 0.16 -14.92 -7.32
C CYS A 135 -0.94 -15.80 -6.72
N LEU A 136 -0.69 -17.10 -6.68
CA LEU A 136 -1.63 -18.05 -6.07
C LEU A 136 -1.75 -17.82 -4.54
N PRO A 137 -2.92 -18.08 -3.94
CA PRO A 137 -3.13 -17.98 -2.50
C PRO A 137 -2.13 -18.83 -1.69
N SER A 138 -1.79 -20.02 -2.16
CA SER A 138 -0.76 -20.88 -1.54
C SER A 138 0.60 -20.23 -1.48
N THR A 139 0.99 -19.52 -2.54
CA THR A 139 2.25 -18.75 -2.60
C THR A 139 2.24 -17.56 -1.68
N GLN A 140 1.11 -16.83 -1.57
CA GLN A 140 0.94 -15.77 -0.58
C GLN A 140 1.17 -16.28 0.84
N VAL A 141 0.49 -17.38 1.20
CA VAL A 141 0.64 -18.02 2.53
C VAL A 141 2.09 -18.42 2.78
N ALA A 142 2.72 -19.13 1.85
CA ALA A 142 4.10 -19.59 2.01
C ALA A 142 5.08 -18.42 2.23
N ARG A 143 4.98 -17.36 1.41
CA ARG A 143 5.87 -16.18 1.49
C ARG A 143 5.68 -15.40 2.79
N VAL A 144 4.43 -15.18 3.20
CA VAL A 144 4.13 -14.43 4.43
C VAL A 144 4.56 -15.20 5.68
N LYS A 145 4.36 -16.52 5.71
CA LYS A 145 4.87 -17.39 6.79
C LYS A 145 6.38 -17.30 6.90
N ALA A 146 7.09 -17.44 5.79
CA ALA A 146 8.56 -17.39 5.77
C ALA A 146 9.10 -16.03 6.20
N ARG A 147 8.44 -14.93 5.82
CA ARG A 147 8.90 -13.57 6.12
C ARG A 147 8.56 -13.10 7.53
N ASN A 148 7.37 -13.43 8.02
CA ASN A 148 6.78 -12.83 9.23
C ASN A 148 6.61 -13.82 10.39
N GLY A 149 6.84 -15.12 10.19
CA GLY A 149 6.62 -16.15 11.20
C GLY A 149 5.14 -16.39 11.57
N LEU A 150 4.20 -15.88 10.78
CA LEU A 150 2.76 -16.05 11.03
C LEU A 150 2.32 -17.48 10.74
N SER A 151 1.29 -17.95 11.45
CA SER A 151 0.62 -19.22 11.14
C SER A 151 -0.21 -19.09 9.84
N THR A 152 -0.54 -20.23 9.23
CA THR A 152 -1.41 -20.27 8.05
C THR A 152 -2.75 -19.57 8.31
N ALA A 153 -3.41 -19.88 9.45
CA ALA A 153 -4.68 -19.28 9.82
C ALA A 153 -4.62 -17.75 9.99
N GLN A 154 -3.51 -17.23 10.54
CA GLN A 154 -3.32 -15.77 10.65
C GLN A 154 -3.18 -15.12 9.27
N VAL A 155 -2.45 -15.74 8.35
CA VAL A 155 -2.30 -15.22 6.98
C VAL A 155 -3.63 -15.26 6.24
N GLU A 156 -4.39 -16.34 6.33
CA GLU A 156 -5.72 -16.48 5.73
C GLU A 156 -6.71 -15.44 6.28
N THR A 157 -6.64 -15.15 7.58
CA THR A 157 -7.44 -14.06 8.20
C THR A 157 -7.11 -12.70 7.58
N ILE A 158 -5.82 -12.41 7.36
CA ILE A 158 -5.41 -11.15 6.71
C ILE A 158 -5.89 -11.13 5.25
N MET A 159 -5.75 -12.23 4.53
CA MET A 159 -6.23 -12.33 3.14
C MET A 159 -7.75 -12.14 3.03
N ALA A 160 -8.52 -12.67 3.99
CA ALA A 160 -9.97 -12.53 4.03
C ALA A 160 -10.44 -11.09 4.30
N GLN A 161 -9.57 -10.23 4.84
CA GLN A 161 -9.87 -8.79 5.02
C GLN A 161 -9.61 -7.97 3.75
N GLN A 162 -8.94 -8.53 2.75
CA GLN A 162 -8.72 -7.90 1.45
C GLN A 162 -9.85 -8.30 0.47
N VAL A 163 -10.08 -7.49 -0.57
CA VAL A 163 -10.97 -7.90 -1.68
C VAL A 163 -10.49 -9.22 -2.29
N SER A 164 -11.42 -9.98 -2.85
CA SER A 164 -11.09 -11.24 -3.50
C SER A 164 -10.05 -11.05 -4.62
N ARG A 165 -9.27 -12.11 -4.90
CA ARG A 165 -8.32 -12.10 -6.02
C ARG A 165 -9.02 -11.73 -7.34
N ALA A 166 -10.23 -12.27 -7.59
CA ALA A 166 -11.01 -11.97 -8.78
C ALA A 166 -11.40 -10.48 -8.87
N ALA A 167 -11.86 -9.89 -7.77
CA ALA A 167 -12.20 -8.46 -7.74
C ALA A 167 -10.98 -7.56 -7.94
N ARG A 168 -9.80 -7.96 -7.44
CA ARG A 168 -8.55 -7.24 -7.65
C ARG A 168 -8.10 -7.34 -9.12
N LEU A 169 -8.18 -8.50 -9.72
CA LEU A 169 -7.83 -8.69 -11.14
C LEU A 169 -8.80 -7.96 -12.07
N ALA A 170 -10.07 -7.83 -11.70
CA ALA A 170 -11.08 -7.16 -12.53
C ALA A 170 -10.85 -5.66 -12.73
N ILE A 171 -10.03 -5.02 -11.88
CA ILE A 171 -9.69 -3.59 -12.01
C ILE A 171 -8.32 -3.36 -12.67
N ALA A 172 -7.61 -4.41 -13.04
CA ALA A 172 -6.24 -4.32 -13.55
C ALA A 172 -6.22 -3.93 -15.03
N ASP A 173 -5.42 -2.93 -15.38
CA ASP A 173 -5.00 -2.68 -16.76
C ASP A 173 -3.78 -3.55 -17.11
N THR A 174 -2.94 -3.87 -16.12
CA THR A 174 -1.77 -4.74 -16.26
C THR A 174 -1.72 -5.72 -15.09
N VAL A 175 -1.46 -6.99 -15.38
CA VAL A 175 -1.25 -8.02 -14.37
C VAL A 175 0.17 -8.55 -14.48
N LEU A 176 0.94 -8.42 -13.40
CA LEU A 176 2.27 -9.03 -13.25
C LEU A 176 2.11 -10.32 -12.43
N TYR A 177 2.26 -11.46 -13.11
CA TYR A 177 2.06 -12.75 -12.47
C TYR A 177 3.34 -13.25 -11.82
N ASN A 178 3.42 -13.13 -10.49
CA ASN A 178 4.57 -13.47 -9.68
C ASN A 178 4.36 -14.77 -8.90
N ASP A 179 4.20 -15.88 -9.62
CA ASP A 179 4.06 -17.20 -9.01
C ASP A 179 5.11 -18.17 -9.57
N GLN A 180 5.88 -18.81 -8.67
CA GLN A 180 6.93 -19.76 -9.02
C GLN A 180 7.98 -19.21 -10.03
N ILE A 181 8.18 -17.91 -10.05
CA ILE A 181 9.18 -17.23 -10.87
C ILE A 181 10.24 -16.57 -9.99
N THR A 182 11.39 -16.29 -10.57
CA THR A 182 12.49 -15.57 -9.95
C THR A 182 12.23 -14.06 -9.93
N ILE A 183 12.98 -13.32 -9.13
CA ILE A 183 12.95 -11.85 -9.13
C ILE A 183 13.38 -11.30 -10.52
N ALA A 184 14.33 -11.95 -11.18
CA ALA A 184 14.78 -11.54 -12.52
C ALA A 184 13.65 -11.68 -13.56
N GLU A 185 12.92 -12.78 -13.56
CA GLU A 185 11.77 -13.00 -14.46
C GLU A 185 10.64 -12.00 -14.17
N LEU A 186 10.40 -11.66 -12.89
CA LEU A 186 9.44 -10.60 -12.54
C LEU A 186 9.90 -9.23 -13.04
N SER A 187 11.20 -8.92 -12.94
CA SER A 187 11.78 -7.70 -13.51
C SER A 187 11.59 -7.64 -15.02
N THR A 188 11.86 -8.74 -15.72
CA THR A 188 11.63 -8.81 -17.17
C THR A 188 10.16 -8.55 -17.53
N GLN A 189 9.19 -9.06 -16.76
CA GLN A 189 7.79 -8.70 -17.01
C GLN A 189 7.53 -7.19 -16.88
N VAL A 190 8.16 -6.53 -15.89
CA VAL A 190 8.05 -5.06 -15.73
C VAL A 190 8.65 -4.36 -16.95
N ASP A 191 9.86 -4.76 -17.36
CA ASP A 191 10.58 -4.20 -18.52
C ASP A 191 9.74 -4.33 -19.80
N ASP A 192 9.20 -5.52 -20.07
CA ASP A 192 8.37 -5.80 -21.25
C ASP A 192 7.12 -4.91 -21.29
N HIS A 193 6.45 -4.72 -20.13
CA HIS A 193 5.27 -3.86 -20.07
C HIS A 193 5.61 -2.37 -20.21
N LEU A 194 6.73 -1.91 -19.68
CA LEU A 194 7.18 -0.52 -19.88
C LEU A 194 7.52 -0.27 -21.34
N HIS A 195 8.27 -1.17 -22.00
CA HIS A 195 8.59 -1.08 -23.43
C HIS A 195 7.32 -1.06 -24.31
N GLN A 196 6.27 -1.84 -23.98
CA GLN A 196 4.99 -1.78 -24.70
C GLN A 196 4.27 -0.44 -24.57
N LEU A 197 4.64 0.36 -23.57
CA LEU A 197 4.09 1.68 -23.30
C LEU A 197 5.03 2.83 -23.78
N ASP A 198 6.11 2.48 -24.50
CA ASP A 198 7.15 3.41 -24.97
C ASP A 198 7.84 4.19 -23.80
N ILE A 199 8.09 3.50 -22.67
CA ILE A 199 8.69 4.06 -21.46
C ILE A 199 10.02 3.36 -21.16
#